data_095a4260a9fc317de4969f11b0aaf975
#
_entry.id   095a4260a9fc317de4969f11b0aaf975
#
_cell.length_a   1.000
_cell.length_b   1.000
_cell.length_c   1.000
_cell.angle_alpha   90.00
_cell.angle_beta   90.00
_cell.angle_gamma   90.00
#
_symmetry.space_group_name_H-M   'P 1'
#
loop_
_entity.id
_entity.type
_entity.pdbx_description
1 polymer ?
#
loop_
_entity_poly.entity_id
_entity_poly.type
_entity_poly.pdbx_seq_one_letter_code
_entity_poly.pdbx_strand_id
1 'polypeptide(L)'
;MISSSRTRDGVTGNRMIPNDFIQTLLDRTDIVDLIGQSVPLKKSGVNYVARCPFHQEKTPSFSVNPQRQFFHCFGCGASGNALGFVMQHTGAGFVEAVQQLADQAGLAVPSSTEPARQAPSRSGLDLLRQVTTHYQEKLAQTPHAREYLKRRGVTPETAQHFGLGYAPDAWHELEEKFPQVTVDVWLALGMMVRNENGKCYDRFRDRLMFPIHDHKGQVIGFGGRVLDSGEPKYLNSPETELFEKGKELYGWPQARQALRQNNQILVVEGYMDVVSLSQAGIDNVVATLGTATTSDQARRLLRSTDQILFAFDGDKAGRKAAERALHLILPLFEEGKEISFLFFPEGEDPDSFVRQHGPAALRAKIATALPLSNFVMERLTQGLIRSQPEHQGQFLRQARELLTTLTSPWLAFSLKRLMAAWLEITPDQLNSFLGTTAAPLVQPPQPRSRSTLRPRQAPSSIAHQLTACLLVEPALAQQVGIPEPETQTSPLPEVRALHHLASYLRHQDPIPNLSHILEHFRAQDEEKLIEAVLKREFLTLQDTPMEELVVVYQDGLKRWQSLERQQEARVLLQLAQSRPLNQQEKERLQWLTLNRLAQ
;
A
#
# COMPACT_ATOMS: atom_id res chain seq x y z
N MET A 1 6.73 49.09 3.53
CA MET A 1 7.54 47.84 3.60
C MET A 1 6.62 46.74 4.08
N ILE A 2 6.09 45.98 3.16
CA ILE A 2 5.11 44.88 3.42
C ILE A 2 5.90 43.59 3.22
N SER A 3 6.08 42.86 4.31
CA SER A 3 6.72 41.53 4.34
C SER A 3 5.72 40.48 3.93
N SER A 4 5.92 39.84 2.79
CA SER A 4 5.14 38.72 2.30
C SER A 4 5.69 37.41 2.86
N SER A 5 4.93 36.77 3.74
CA SER A 5 5.16 35.40 4.19
C SER A 5 4.81 34.43 3.05
N ARG A 6 5.80 33.73 2.52
CA ARG A 6 5.60 32.59 1.59
C ARG A 6 5.23 31.36 2.40
N THR A 7 3.99 30.94 2.31
CA THR A 7 3.54 29.60 2.65
C THR A 7 4.10 28.60 1.64
N ARG A 8 4.73 27.56 2.16
CA ARG A 8 5.21 26.41 1.38
C ARG A 8 4.04 25.42 1.22
N ASP A 9 3.33 25.52 0.12
CA ASP A 9 2.41 24.47 -0.32
C ASP A 9 3.15 23.56 -1.30
N GLY A 10 3.61 22.42 -0.78
CA GLY A 10 4.07 21.29 -1.58
C GLY A 10 2.90 20.36 -1.84
N VAL A 11 2.08 20.63 -2.86
CA VAL A 11 0.98 19.75 -3.27
C VAL A 11 1.35 19.08 -4.59
N THR A 12 1.58 17.78 -4.51
CA THR A 12 1.62 16.86 -5.64
C THR A 12 0.32 16.96 -6.43
N GLY A 13 0.41 17.32 -7.72
CA GLY A 13 -0.74 17.51 -8.61
C GLY A 13 -1.53 16.22 -8.83
N ASN A 14 -2.57 16.03 -8.03
CA ASN A 14 -3.59 15.01 -8.25
C ASN A 14 -4.70 15.67 -9.09
N ARG A 15 -5.09 15.07 -10.22
CA ARG A 15 -6.26 15.47 -11.00
C ARG A 15 -7.48 15.38 -10.08
N MET A 16 -7.98 16.50 -9.57
CA MET A 16 -9.21 16.51 -8.77
C MET A 16 -10.42 16.35 -9.71
N ILE A 17 -10.97 15.14 -9.76
CA ILE A 17 -12.32 14.93 -10.29
C ILE A 17 -13.27 15.57 -9.28
N PRO A 18 -14.22 16.44 -9.71
CA PRO A 18 -15.14 17.09 -8.80
C PRO A 18 -15.93 16.06 -7.97
N ASN A 19 -16.02 16.28 -6.66
CA ASN A 19 -16.75 15.38 -5.77
C ASN A 19 -18.21 15.19 -6.21
N ASP A 20 -18.87 16.25 -6.71
CA ASP A 20 -20.25 16.20 -7.21
C ASP A 20 -20.38 15.23 -8.39
N PHE A 21 -19.36 15.14 -9.25
CA PHE A 21 -19.35 14.18 -10.34
C PHE A 21 -19.21 12.75 -9.83
N ILE A 22 -18.36 12.53 -8.84
CA ILE A 22 -18.17 11.21 -8.23
C ILE A 22 -19.46 10.76 -7.55
N GLN A 23 -20.15 11.66 -6.85
CA GLN A 23 -21.44 11.39 -6.24
C GLN A 23 -22.47 10.99 -7.30
N THR A 24 -22.59 11.79 -8.38
CA THR A 24 -23.49 11.49 -9.50
C THR A 24 -23.18 10.14 -10.15
N LEU A 25 -21.90 9.78 -10.26
CA LEU A 25 -21.45 8.52 -10.81
C LEU A 25 -21.85 7.33 -9.91
N LEU A 26 -21.66 7.47 -8.61
CA LEU A 26 -22.06 6.46 -7.63
C LEU A 26 -23.59 6.28 -7.58
N ASP A 27 -24.36 7.37 -7.68
CA ASP A 27 -25.83 7.31 -7.73
C ASP A 27 -26.37 6.60 -8.98
N ARG A 28 -25.63 6.67 -10.10
CA ARG A 28 -26.00 5.99 -11.35
C ARG A 28 -25.45 4.57 -11.48
N THR A 29 -24.62 4.14 -10.54
CA THR A 29 -23.98 2.83 -10.57
C THR A 29 -24.60 1.93 -9.51
N ASP A 30 -25.42 0.93 -9.92
CA ASP A 30 -25.86 -0.11 -8.99
C ASP A 30 -24.74 -1.09 -8.70
N ILE A 31 -24.37 -1.23 -7.43
CA ILE A 31 -23.26 -2.10 -7.02
C ILE A 31 -23.56 -3.58 -7.24
N VAL A 32 -24.83 -4.00 -7.18
CA VAL A 32 -25.24 -5.40 -7.41
C VAL A 32 -25.08 -5.76 -8.88
N ASP A 33 -25.53 -4.88 -9.77
CA ASP A 33 -25.38 -5.06 -11.22
C ASP A 33 -23.92 -5.04 -11.63
N LEU A 34 -23.13 -4.11 -11.08
CA LEU A 34 -21.70 -4.00 -11.34
C LEU A 34 -20.94 -5.28 -10.93
N ILE A 35 -21.13 -5.73 -9.69
CA ILE A 35 -20.46 -6.92 -9.17
C ILE A 35 -20.99 -8.18 -9.86
N GLY A 36 -22.29 -8.23 -10.15
CA GLY A 36 -22.94 -9.34 -10.83
C GLY A 36 -22.38 -9.67 -12.21
N GLN A 37 -21.73 -8.72 -12.88
CA GLN A 37 -21.05 -8.93 -14.17
C GLN A 37 -19.84 -9.88 -14.05
N SER A 38 -19.20 -9.93 -12.89
CA SER A 38 -17.97 -10.72 -12.67
C SER A 38 -18.10 -11.78 -11.57
N VAL A 39 -19.07 -11.64 -10.66
CA VAL A 39 -19.27 -12.51 -9.50
C VAL A 39 -20.71 -13.03 -9.47
N PRO A 40 -20.95 -14.37 -9.43
CA PRO A 40 -22.31 -14.92 -9.40
C PRO A 40 -22.98 -14.66 -8.04
N LEU A 41 -23.73 -13.58 -7.95
CA LEU A 41 -24.44 -13.15 -6.75
C LEU A 41 -25.74 -13.96 -6.56
N LYS A 42 -26.02 -14.37 -5.32
CA LYS A 42 -27.29 -15.01 -4.92
C LYS A 42 -27.98 -14.16 -3.87
N LYS A 43 -29.27 -13.91 -4.04
CA LYS A 43 -30.06 -13.15 -3.07
C LYS A 43 -30.20 -13.92 -1.74
N SER A 44 -29.94 -13.24 -0.62
CA SER A 44 -30.05 -13.76 0.73
C SER A 44 -30.63 -12.68 1.65
N GLY A 45 -31.92 -12.72 1.90
CA GLY A 45 -32.66 -11.68 2.61
C GLY A 45 -32.61 -10.33 1.85
N VAL A 46 -32.16 -9.29 2.52
CA VAL A 46 -31.98 -7.94 1.94
C VAL A 46 -30.66 -7.78 1.17
N ASN A 47 -29.72 -8.70 1.36
CA ASN A 47 -28.39 -8.66 0.77
C ASN A 47 -28.25 -9.67 -0.39
N TYR A 48 -27.15 -9.55 -1.13
CA TYR A 48 -26.69 -10.56 -2.09
C TYR A 48 -25.39 -11.17 -1.57
N VAL A 49 -25.21 -12.48 -1.74
CA VAL A 49 -24.03 -13.21 -1.25
C VAL A 49 -23.38 -14.01 -2.37
N ALA A 50 -22.06 -14.14 -2.28
CA ALA A 50 -21.25 -14.93 -3.20
C ALA A 50 -19.98 -15.46 -2.51
N ARG A 51 -19.22 -16.29 -3.22
CA ARG A 51 -17.82 -16.52 -2.89
C ARG A 51 -17.01 -15.28 -3.21
N CYS A 52 -16.08 -14.92 -2.34
CA CYS A 52 -15.29 -13.71 -2.49
C CYS A 52 -14.39 -13.77 -3.73
N PRO A 53 -14.35 -12.71 -4.55
CA PRO A 53 -13.44 -12.62 -5.68
C PRO A 53 -11.99 -12.28 -5.26
N PHE A 54 -11.77 -11.87 -4.00
CA PHE A 54 -10.48 -11.37 -3.51
C PHE A 54 -9.67 -12.42 -2.74
N HIS A 55 -10.31 -13.54 -2.29
CA HIS A 55 -9.63 -14.66 -1.64
C HIS A 55 -10.31 -15.98 -1.96
N GLN A 56 -9.59 -17.08 -1.80
CA GLN A 56 -10.15 -18.43 -2.05
C GLN A 56 -10.95 -18.91 -0.84
N GLU A 57 -12.19 -19.31 -1.06
CA GLU A 57 -13.06 -19.86 -0.03
C GLU A 57 -14.02 -20.93 -0.59
N LYS A 58 -14.49 -21.83 0.30
CA LYS A 58 -15.47 -22.87 -0.06
C LYS A 58 -16.91 -22.45 0.22
N THR A 59 -17.10 -21.61 1.24
CA THR A 59 -18.42 -21.11 1.68
C THR A 59 -18.56 -19.63 1.33
N PRO A 60 -19.72 -19.15 0.86
CA PRO A 60 -19.93 -17.75 0.56
C PRO A 60 -19.77 -16.86 1.80
N SER A 61 -18.82 -15.92 1.75
CA SER A 61 -18.60 -14.91 2.80
C SER A 61 -18.65 -13.47 2.28
N PHE A 62 -18.80 -13.29 0.98
CA PHE A 62 -18.90 -11.99 0.33
C PHE A 62 -20.35 -11.54 0.29
N SER A 63 -20.66 -10.39 0.87
CA SER A 63 -22.00 -9.82 0.98
C SER A 63 -22.06 -8.46 0.30
N VAL A 64 -23.12 -8.20 -0.46
CA VAL A 64 -23.39 -6.92 -1.13
C VAL A 64 -24.74 -6.40 -0.66
N ASN A 65 -24.78 -5.20 -0.11
CA ASN A 65 -26.00 -4.54 0.33
C ASN A 65 -26.45 -3.51 -0.71
N PRO A 66 -27.62 -3.72 -1.38
CA PRO A 66 -28.10 -2.82 -2.42
C PRO A 66 -28.59 -1.49 -1.89
N GLN A 67 -29.11 -1.40 -0.67
CA GLN A 67 -29.61 -0.14 -0.11
C GLN A 67 -28.48 0.79 0.31
N ARG A 68 -27.38 0.23 0.83
CA ARG A 68 -26.19 0.98 1.27
C ARG A 68 -25.16 1.16 0.16
N GLN A 69 -25.36 0.52 -1.01
CA GLN A 69 -24.41 0.52 -2.13
C GLN A 69 -22.98 0.16 -1.70
N PHE A 70 -22.87 -0.94 -0.92
CA PHE A 70 -21.66 -1.35 -0.21
C PHE A 70 -21.49 -2.86 -0.24
N PHE A 71 -20.23 -3.33 -0.41
CA PHE A 71 -19.88 -4.74 -0.25
C PHE A 71 -18.96 -4.98 0.94
N HIS A 72 -19.05 -6.16 1.53
CA HIS A 72 -18.13 -6.61 2.58
C HIS A 72 -17.92 -8.12 2.49
N CYS A 73 -16.66 -8.54 2.70
CA CYS A 73 -16.32 -9.96 2.82
C CYS A 73 -16.01 -10.31 4.28
N PHE A 74 -16.78 -11.19 4.87
CA PHE A 74 -16.59 -11.67 6.25
C PHE A 74 -15.37 -12.60 6.40
N GLY A 75 -14.78 -13.09 5.30
CA GLY A 75 -13.60 -13.94 5.29
C GLY A 75 -12.30 -13.14 5.32
N CYS A 76 -12.10 -12.24 4.36
CA CYS A 76 -10.84 -11.49 4.22
C CYS A 76 -10.93 -10.00 4.63
N GLY A 77 -12.14 -9.51 5.00
CA GLY A 77 -12.34 -8.12 5.40
C GLY A 77 -12.35 -7.11 4.25
N ALA A 78 -12.26 -7.54 2.98
CA ALA A 78 -12.39 -6.65 1.82
C ALA A 78 -13.75 -5.97 1.82
N SER A 79 -13.78 -4.65 1.64
CA SER A 79 -15.01 -3.88 1.72
C SER A 79 -14.91 -2.59 0.89
N GLY A 80 -16.05 -2.01 0.51
CA GLY A 80 -16.08 -0.76 -0.24
C GLY A 80 -17.37 -0.51 -1.02
N ASN A 81 -17.38 0.61 -1.74
CA ASN A 81 -18.42 1.00 -2.69
C ASN A 81 -18.10 0.49 -4.12
N ALA A 82 -18.86 0.90 -5.12
CA ALA A 82 -18.64 0.52 -6.53
C ALA A 82 -17.24 0.86 -7.03
N LEU A 83 -16.71 2.05 -6.73
CA LEU A 83 -15.34 2.44 -7.08
C LEU A 83 -14.31 1.58 -6.37
N GLY A 84 -14.50 1.34 -5.07
CA GLY A 84 -13.63 0.46 -4.29
C GLY A 84 -13.61 -0.97 -4.83
N PHE A 85 -14.75 -1.49 -5.29
CA PHE A 85 -14.82 -2.80 -5.94
C PHE A 85 -14.01 -2.84 -7.24
N VAL A 86 -14.22 -1.88 -8.14
CA VAL A 86 -13.46 -1.81 -9.41
C VAL A 86 -11.96 -1.74 -9.14
N MET A 87 -11.54 -0.85 -8.24
CA MET A 87 -10.12 -0.70 -7.89
C MET A 87 -9.51 -1.99 -7.34
N GLN A 88 -10.20 -2.68 -6.42
CA GLN A 88 -9.71 -3.92 -5.82
C GLN A 88 -9.75 -5.10 -6.80
N HIS A 89 -10.82 -5.20 -7.61
CA HIS A 89 -11.03 -6.33 -8.52
C HIS A 89 -10.15 -6.26 -9.77
N THR A 90 -9.97 -5.06 -10.34
CA THR A 90 -9.20 -4.86 -11.57
C THR A 90 -7.75 -4.44 -11.31
N GLY A 91 -7.45 -3.95 -10.10
CA GLY A 91 -6.17 -3.32 -9.77
C GLY A 91 -6.00 -1.91 -10.37
N ALA A 92 -7.09 -1.33 -10.87
CA ALA A 92 -7.10 0.01 -11.47
C ALA A 92 -6.85 1.11 -10.42
N GLY A 93 -6.21 2.21 -10.83
CA GLY A 93 -6.13 3.42 -10.04
C GLY A 93 -7.48 4.13 -9.93
N PHE A 94 -7.59 5.10 -8.99
CA PHE A 94 -8.85 5.82 -8.73
C PHE A 94 -9.43 6.49 -10.00
N VAL A 95 -8.62 7.25 -10.74
CA VAL A 95 -9.05 7.96 -11.96
C VAL A 95 -9.53 6.98 -13.03
N GLU A 96 -8.86 5.83 -13.14
CA GLU A 96 -9.23 4.79 -14.10
C GLU A 96 -10.53 4.08 -13.71
N ALA A 97 -10.73 3.82 -12.41
CA ALA A 97 -11.97 3.25 -11.91
C ALA A 97 -13.14 4.20 -12.15
N VAL A 98 -12.95 5.51 -11.92
CA VAL A 98 -13.94 6.55 -12.25
C VAL A 98 -14.24 6.56 -13.75
N GLN A 99 -13.21 6.53 -14.61
CA GLN A 99 -13.40 6.51 -16.06
C GLN A 99 -14.16 5.26 -16.51
N GLN A 100 -13.80 4.09 -15.99
CA GLN A 100 -14.46 2.83 -16.32
C GLN A 100 -15.95 2.83 -15.95
N LEU A 101 -16.29 3.33 -14.76
CA LEU A 101 -17.67 3.45 -14.32
C LEU A 101 -18.43 4.53 -15.09
N ALA A 102 -17.79 5.67 -15.41
CA ALA A 102 -18.37 6.74 -16.20
C ALA A 102 -18.71 6.27 -17.62
N ASP A 103 -17.81 5.52 -18.28
CA ASP A 103 -18.04 4.92 -19.58
C ASP A 103 -19.23 3.95 -19.55
N GLN A 104 -19.37 3.13 -18.49
CA GLN A 104 -20.51 2.24 -18.29
C GLN A 104 -21.82 2.98 -18.03
N ALA A 105 -21.77 4.08 -17.27
CA ALA A 105 -22.93 4.92 -16.96
C ALA A 105 -23.30 5.92 -18.08
N GLY A 106 -22.53 5.97 -19.18
CA GLY A 106 -22.72 6.93 -20.26
C GLY A 106 -22.45 8.38 -19.86
N LEU A 107 -21.59 8.60 -18.86
CA LEU A 107 -21.23 9.91 -18.35
C LEU A 107 -19.87 10.35 -18.89
N ALA A 108 -19.76 11.63 -19.29
CA ALA A 108 -18.46 12.23 -19.60
C ALA A 108 -17.81 12.73 -18.31
N VAL A 109 -16.59 12.27 -18.00
CA VAL A 109 -15.84 12.77 -16.83
C VAL A 109 -15.49 14.24 -17.06
N PRO A 110 -15.87 15.18 -16.17
CA PRO A 110 -15.57 16.59 -16.33
C PRO A 110 -14.06 16.82 -16.37
N SER A 111 -13.56 17.45 -17.44
CA SER A 111 -12.18 17.91 -17.50
C SER A 111 -12.13 19.30 -16.85
N SER A 112 -11.40 19.44 -15.73
CA SER A 112 -11.05 20.77 -15.22
C SER A 112 -10.25 21.51 -16.28
N THR A 113 -10.73 22.69 -16.68
CA THR A 113 -10.08 23.58 -17.66
C THR A 113 -8.85 24.26 -17.05
N GLU A 114 -7.77 23.52 -16.88
CA GLU A 114 -6.40 24.01 -17.01
C GLU A 114 -5.80 23.35 -18.27
N PRO A 115 -4.86 24.04 -18.99
CA PRO A 115 -4.35 23.49 -20.25
C PRO A 115 -3.83 22.09 -19.98
N ALA A 116 -4.53 21.12 -20.54
CA ALA A 116 -4.33 19.70 -20.34
C ALA A 116 -2.84 19.34 -20.48
N ARG A 117 -2.22 18.89 -19.39
CA ARG A 117 -1.26 17.81 -19.51
C ARG A 117 -2.09 16.63 -20.06
N GLN A 118 -1.95 16.43 -21.36
CA GLN A 118 -2.67 15.39 -22.10
C GLN A 118 -2.50 14.07 -21.32
N ALA A 119 -3.63 13.39 -21.07
CA ALA A 119 -3.57 12.00 -20.66
C ALA A 119 -2.59 11.29 -21.59
N PRO A 120 -1.72 10.37 -21.07
CA PRO A 120 -0.73 9.69 -21.90
C PRO A 120 -1.46 9.15 -23.11
N SER A 121 -1.20 9.76 -24.27
CA SER A 121 -2.07 9.58 -25.42
C SER A 121 -2.01 8.09 -25.79
N ARG A 122 -3.15 7.48 -26.07
CA ARG A 122 -3.20 6.13 -26.68
C ARG A 122 -2.13 5.98 -27.75
N SER A 123 -1.83 7.06 -28.47
CA SER A 123 -0.75 7.15 -29.44
C SER A 123 0.65 6.91 -28.86
N GLY A 124 0.98 7.36 -27.66
CA GLY A 124 2.31 7.11 -27.05
C GLY A 124 2.53 5.66 -26.65
N LEU A 125 1.53 5.00 -26.05
CA LEU A 125 1.56 3.59 -25.71
C LEU A 125 1.63 2.70 -26.98
N ASP A 126 0.83 3.03 -28.00
CA ASP A 126 0.86 2.33 -29.29
C ASP A 126 2.22 2.48 -29.98
N LEU A 127 2.85 3.65 -29.84
CA LEU A 127 4.18 3.89 -30.40
C LEU A 127 5.24 3.07 -29.66
N LEU A 128 5.25 3.03 -28.32
CA LEU A 128 6.19 2.19 -27.56
C LEU A 128 5.99 0.70 -27.86
N ARG A 129 4.76 0.26 -28.11
CA ARG A 129 4.47 -1.10 -28.56
C ARG A 129 5.08 -1.38 -29.95
N GLN A 130 4.97 -0.42 -30.90
CA GLN A 130 5.60 -0.55 -32.23
C GLN A 130 7.12 -0.57 -32.13
N VAL A 131 7.72 0.26 -31.26
CA VAL A 131 9.15 0.25 -30.95
C VAL A 131 9.57 -1.10 -30.38
N THR A 132 8.77 -1.69 -29.50
CA THR A 132 9.04 -3.04 -28.96
C THR A 132 9.12 -4.06 -30.08
N THR A 133 8.15 -4.08 -31.00
CA THR A 133 8.14 -4.98 -32.17
C THR A 133 9.38 -4.74 -33.06
N HIS A 134 9.71 -3.49 -33.31
CA HIS A 134 10.91 -3.13 -34.07
C HIS A 134 12.20 -3.66 -33.44
N TYR A 135 12.38 -3.48 -32.12
CA TYR A 135 13.56 -3.99 -31.42
C TYR A 135 13.60 -5.53 -31.38
N GLN A 136 12.46 -6.22 -31.35
CA GLN A 136 12.39 -7.67 -31.48
C GLN A 136 12.82 -8.14 -32.89
N GLU A 137 12.37 -7.45 -33.95
CA GLU A 137 12.82 -7.71 -35.34
C GLU A 137 14.35 -7.53 -35.47
N LYS A 138 14.90 -6.46 -34.89
CA LYS A 138 16.35 -6.20 -34.88
C LYS A 138 17.11 -7.29 -34.11
N LEU A 139 16.60 -7.76 -32.97
CA LEU A 139 17.20 -8.89 -32.26
C LEU A 139 17.26 -10.15 -33.12
N ALA A 140 16.17 -10.47 -33.82
CA ALA A 140 16.13 -11.61 -34.73
C ALA A 140 17.12 -11.51 -35.88
N GLN A 141 17.41 -10.30 -36.36
CA GLN A 141 18.32 -10.03 -37.49
C GLN A 141 19.79 -9.87 -37.08
N THR A 142 20.09 -9.64 -35.77
CA THR A 142 21.44 -9.30 -35.32
C THR A 142 22.13 -10.51 -34.69
N PRO A 143 23.12 -11.13 -35.37
CA PRO A 143 23.75 -12.37 -34.89
C PRO A 143 24.45 -12.20 -33.52
N HIS A 144 25.20 -11.11 -33.30
CA HIS A 144 25.96 -10.93 -32.07
C HIS A 144 25.03 -10.74 -30.85
N ALA A 145 23.87 -10.08 -30.99
CA ALA A 145 22.89 -9.94 -29.92
C ALA A 145 22.25 -11.31 -29.57
N ARG A 146 21.96 -12.14 -30.57
CA ARG A 146 21.48 -13.52 -30.34
C ARG A 146 22.54 -14.38 -29.67
N GLU A 147 23.80 -14.29 -30.10
CA GLU A 147 24.91 -15.03 -29.49
C GLU A 147 25.13 -14.60 -28.04
N TYR A 148 24.94 -13.31 -27.73
CA TYR A 148 24.96 -12.82 -26.35
C TYR A 148 23.88 -13.51 -25.51
N LEU A 149 22.62 -13.57 -25.95
CA LEU A 149 21.55 -14.27 -25.24
C LEU A 149 21.86 -15.75 -25.06
N LYS A 150 22.39 -16.40 -26.11
CA LYS A 150 22.80 -17.80 -26.02
C LYS A 150 23.92 -18.03 -25.00
N ARG A 151 24.95 -17.17 -24.95
CA ARG A 151 26.00 -17.20 -23.90
C ARG A 151 25.44 -17.02 -22.49
N ARG A 152 24.38 -16.22 -22.38
CA ARG A 152 23.65 -16.02 -21.13
C ARG A 152 22.69 -17.16 -20.80
N GLY A 153 22.53 -18.12 -21.67
CA GLY A 153 21.64 -19.26 -21.51
C GLY A 153 20.16 -18.94 -21.72
N VAL A 154 19.82 -17.76 -22.27
CA VAL A 154 18.41 -17.37 -22.51
C VAL A 154 17.92 -18.00 -23.79
N THR A 155 16.81 -18.75 -23.70
CA THR A 155 16.22 -19.40 -24.90
C THR A 155 15.42 -18.40 -25.74
N PRO A 156 15.19 -18.68 -27.04
CA PRO A 156 14.35 -17.83 -27.88
C PRO A 156 12.92 -17.67 -27.35
N GLU A 157 12.36 -18.73 -26.79
CA GLU A 157 11.01 -18.74 -26.20
C GLU A 157 10.94 -17.78 -24.99
N THR A 158 11.95 -17.81 -24.13
CA THR A 158 12.05 -16.89 -22.99
C THR A 158 12.25 -15.45 -23.46
N ALA A 159 13.11 -15.24 -24.46
CA ALA A 159 13.31 -13.92 -25.03
C ALA A 159 12.00 -13.35 -25.62
N GLN A 160 11.22 -14.17 -26.29
CA GLN A 160 9.91 -13.82 -26.82
C GLN A 160 8.89 -13.55 -25.69
N HIS A 161 8.87 -14.39 -24.65
CA HIS A 161 7.97 -14.26 -23.51
C HIS A 161 8.13 -12.91 -22.79
N PHE A 162 9.37 -12.43 -22.65
CA PHE A 162 9.68 -11.12 -22.06
C PHE A 162 9.70 -9.98 -23.06
N GLY A 163 9.48 -10.25 -24.33
CA GLY A 163 9.53 -9.24 -25.39
C GLY A 163 10.91 -8.62 -25.59
N LEU A 164 11.98 -9.38 -25.32
CA LEU A 164 13.35 -8.87 -25.44
C LEU A 164 13.63 -8.42 -26.88
N GLY A 165 14.36 -7.32 -27.02
CA GLY A 165 14.72 -6.73 -28.30
C GLY A 165 16.19 -6.30 -28.36
N TYR A 166 16.59 -5.69 -29.46
CA TYR A 166 17.91 -5.09 -29.60
C TYR A 166 17.81 -3.71 -30.24
N ALA A 167 18.38 -2.71 -29.59
CA ALA A 167 18.55 -1.37 -30.15
C ALA A 167 19.88 -1.35 -30.92
N PRO A 168 19.87 -1.11 -32.26
CA PRO A 168 21.08 -1.06 -33.04
C PRO A 168 22.07 0.02 -32.61
N ASP A 169 23.33 -0.10 -33.00
CA ASP A 169 24.33 0.96 -32.86
C ASP A 169 24.11 2.05 -33.91
N ALA A 170 23.04 2.79 -33.78
CA ALA A 170 22.65 3.86 -34.68
C ALA A 170 22.18 5.07 -33.88
N TRP A 171 22.45 6.28 -34.40
CA TRP A 171 22.12 7.52 -33.70
C TRP A 171 20.69 8.01 -33.95
N HIS A 172 20.05 7.58 -35.06
CA HIS A 172 18.76 8.06 -35.54
C HIS A 172 17.85 6.92 -36.07
N GLU A 173 18.01 5.71 -35.55
CA GLU A 173 17.25 4.51 -35.98
C GLU A 173 15.72 4.74 -35.85
N LEU A 174 15.27 5.38 -34.77
CA LEU A 174 13.84 5.61 -34.54
C LEU A 174 13.28 6.65 -35.50
N GLU A 175 14.01 7.71 -35.82
CA GLU A 175 13.58 8.70 -36.82
C GLU A 175 13.48 8.09 -38.21
N GLU A 176 14.45 7.26 -38.59
CA GLU A 176 14.45 6.57 -39.88
C GLU A 176 13.30 5.57 -39.99
N LYS A 177 13.04 4.81 -38.93
CA LYS A 177 11.98 3.78 -38.93
C LYS A 177 10.57 4.40 -38.84
N PHE A 178 10.41 5.50 -38.13
CA PHE A 178 9.13 6.14 -37.87
C PHE A 178 9.13 7.63 -38.29
N PRO A 179 9.31 7.93 -39.59
CA PRO A 179 9.48 9.31 -40.06
C PRO A 179 8.29 10.23 -39.82
N GLN A 180 7.10 9.64 -39.54
CA GLN A 180 5.89 10.37 -39.20
C GLN A 180 5.85 10.90 -37.76
N VAL A 181 6.78 10.46 -36.88
CA VAL A 181 6.83 10.83 -35.47
C VAL A 181 7.83 11.94 -35.25
N THR A 182 7.40 13.02 -34.62
CA THR A 182 8.28 14.17 -34.36
C THR A 182 9.28 13.88 -33.23
N VAL A 183 10.43 14.52 -33.28
CA VAL A 183 11.50 14.41 -32.23
C VAL A 183 10.96 14.74 -30.85
N ASP A 184 10.05 15.73 -30.72
CA ASP A 184 9.48 16.11 -29.43
C ASP A 184 8.65 14.99 -28.80
N VAL A 185 7.96 14.18 -29.59
CA VAL A 185 7.26 12.98 -29.11
C VAL A 185 8.26 11.96 -28.59
N TRP A 186 9.37 11.71 -29.30
CA TRP A 186 10.42 10.79 -28.85
C TRP A 186 11.08 11.26 -27.55
N LEU A 187 11.32 12.57 -27.41
CA LEU A 187 11.86 13.15 -26.19
C LEU A 187 10.87 12.98 -25.01
N ALA A 188 9.57 13.24 -25.25
CA ALA A 188 8.52 13.06 -24.25
C ALA A 188 8.37 11.61 -23.78
N LEU A 189 8.56 10.63 -24.67
CA LEU A 189 8.56 9.19 -24.37
C LEU A 189 9.89 8.69 -23.80
N GLY A 190 10.92 9.55 -23.71
CA GLY A 190 12.23 9.19 -23.19
C GLY A 190 13.03 8.25 -24.10
N MET A 191 12.67 8.17 -25.38
CA MET A 191 13.34 7.33 -26.39
C MET A 191 14.50 8.05 -27.06
N MET A 192 14.50 9.37 -27.03
CA MET A 192 15.61 10.23 -27.49
C MET A 192 16.16 11.10 -26.37
N VAL A 193 17.36 11.61 -26.59
CA VAL A 193 18.06 12.55 -25.71
C VAL A 193 18.46 13.77 -26.53
N ARG A 194 18.29 14.98 -25.93
CA ARG A 194 18.82 16.22 -26.48
C ARG A 194 20.08 16.59 -25.70
N ASN A 195 21.23 16.73 -26.40
CA ASN A 195 22.47 17.13 -25.78
C ASN A 195 22.52 18.67 -25.56
N GLU A 196 23.57 19.16 -24.88
CA GLU A 196 23.78 20.57 -24.59
C GLU A 196 23.87 21.46 -25.85
N ASN A 197 24.26 20.90 -26.98
CA ASN A 197 24.33 21.56 -28.28
C ASN A 197 23.01 21.51 -29.07
N GLY A 198 21.92 21.04 -28.46
CA GLY A 198 20.60 20.95 -29.07
C GLY A 198 20.41 19.78 -30.04
N LYS A 199 21.43 18.93 -30.26
CA LYS A 199 21.31 17.74 -31.14
C LYS A 199 20.54 16.64 -30.42
N CYS A 200 19.58 16.04 -31.13
CA CYS A 200 18.80 14.92 -30.64
C CYS A 200 19.31 13.61 -31.23
N TYR A 201 19.28 12.53 -30.47
CA TYR A 201 19.71 11.20 -30.89
C TYR A 201 19.02 10.11 -30.04
N ASP A 202 19.01 8.88 -30.54
CA ASP A 202 18.40 7.74 -29.86
C ASP A 202 19.07 7.48 -28.53
N ARG A 203 18.25 7.34 -27.46
CA ARG A 203 18.73 7.07 -26.11
C ARG A 203 19.41 5.72 -25.98
N PHE A 204 18.83 4.72 -26.61
CA PHE A 204 19.31 3.34 -26.56
C PHE A 204 20.05 3.01 -27.84
N ARG A 205 21.32 2.63 -27.74
CA ARG A 205 22.18 2.23 -28.85
C ARG A 205 23.07 1.08 -28.42
N ASP A 206 23.24 0.10 -29.26
CA ASP A 206 23.98 -1.15 -29.02
C ASP A 206 23.61 -1.80 -27.68
N ARG A 207 22.30 -2.00 -27.48
CA ARG A 207 21.79 -2.53 -26.19
C ARG A 207 20.74 -3.62 -26.40
N LEU A 208 20.82 -4.66 -25.55
CA LEU A 208 19.70 -5.57 -25.33
C LEU A 208 18.59 -4.82 -24.61
N MET A 209 17.37 -4.89 -25.14
CA MET A 209 16.23 -4.12 -24.68
C MET A 209 15.25 -4.97 -23.89
N PHE A 210 14.82 -4.44 -22.75
CA PHE A 210 13.86 -5.02 -21.83
C PHE A 210 12.64 -4.09 -21.76
N PRO A 211 11.50 -4.44 -22.38
CA PRO A 211 10.31 -3.62 -22.28
C PRO A 211 9.76 -3.65 -20.85
N ILE A 212 9.48 -2.47 -20.32
CA ILE A 212 8.88 -2.29 -19.01
C ILE A 212 7.38 -2.09 -19.19
N HIS A 213 6.58 -2.85 -18.43
CA HIS A 213 5.14 -2.85 -18.57
C HIS A 213 4.47 -2.25 -17.34
N ASP A 214 3.35 -1.58 -17.57
CA ASP A 214 2.42 -1.18 -16.51
C ASP A 214 1.62 -2.39 -15.96
N HIS A 215 0.70 -2.12 -15.04
CA HIS A 215 -0.18 -3.13 -14.47
C HIS A 215 -1.18 -3.73 -15.47
N LYS A 216 -1.41 -3.09 -16.62
CA LYS A 216 -2.27 -3.57 -17.71
C LYS A 216 -1.50 -4.39 -18.74
N GLY A 217 -0.17 -4.46 -18.62
CA GLY A 217 0.70 -5.13 -19.58
C GLY A 217 1.05 -4.26 -20.80
N GLN A 218 0.83 -2.93 -20.74
CA GLN A 218 1.20 -2.00 -21.80
C GLN A 218 2.65 -1.57 -21.61
N VAL A 219 3.42 -1.48 -22.68
CA VAL A 219 4.81 -1.00 -22.64
C VAL A 219 4.83 0.49 -22.36
N ILE A 220 5.51 0.88 -21.27
CA ILE A 220 5.60 2.26 -20.79
C ILE A 220 7.03 2.82 -20.81
N GLY A 221 8.02 1.99 -21.06
CA GLY A 221 9.43 2.34 -21.12
C GLY A 221 10.30 1.13 -21.36
N PHE A 222 11.61 1.33 -21.30
CA PHE A 222 12.60 0.27 -21.55
C PHE A 222 13.77 0.34 -20.56
N GLY A 223 14.32 -0.84 -20.28
CA GLY A 223 15.69 -1.01 -19.81
C GLY A 223 16.58 -1.43 -20.95
N GLY A 224 17.80 -0.92 -21.03
CA GLY A 224 18.79 -1.29 -22.05
C GLY A 224 20.08 -1.76 -21.40
N ARG A 225 20.58 -2.96 -21.73
CA ARG A 225 21.84 -3.50 -21.23
C ARG A 225 22.86 -3.55 -22.37
N VAL A 226 24.09 -3.06 -22.13
CA VAL A 226 25.19 -3.25 -23.10
C VAL A 226 25.54 -4.73 -23.26
N LEU A 227 25.91 -5.14 -24.46
CA LEU A 227 26.21 -6.53 -24.75
C LEU A 227 27.60 -6.94 -24.26
N ASP A 228 28.62 -6.20 -24.59
CA ASP A 228 30.01 -6.54 -24.24
C ASP A 228 30.65 -5.48 -23.35
N SER A 229 30.90 -4.28 -23.84
CA SER A 229 31.53 -3.18 -23.11
C SER A 229 30.77 -1.87 -23.32
N GLY A 230 30.75 -1.04 -22.30
CA GLY A 230 30.10 0.27 -22.35
C GLY A 230 29.52 0.67 -21.00
N GLU A 231 29.45 1.96 -20.74
CA GLU A 231 28.85 2.52 -19.54
C GLU A 231 27.67 3.43 -19.86
N PRO A 232 26.63 3.43 -19.04
CA PRO A 232 26.39 2.52 -17.91
C PRO A 232 26.01 1.12 -18.40
N LYS A 233 26.34 0.06 -17.62
CA LYS A 233 25.99 -1.34 -17.91
C LYS A 233 24.48 -1.51 -18.15
N TYR A 234 23.65 -0.84 -17.36
CA TYR A 234 22.20 -0.75 -17.54
C TYR A 234 21.78 0.71 -17.67
N LEU A 235 20.92 0.99 -18.62
CA LEU A 235 20.32 2.29 -18.86
C LEU A 235 18.80 2.13 -18.90
N ASN A 236 18.07 2.88 -18.10
CA ASN A 236 16.60 2.88 -18.10
C ASN A 236 16.04 4.10 -18.82
N SER A 237 14.79 4.01 -19.28
CA SER A 237 14.01 5.18 -19.66
C SER A 237 14.05 6.22 -18.52
N PRO A 238 14.05 7.51 -18.82
CA PRO A 238 13.90 8.55 -17.80
C PRO A 238 12.47 8.52 -17.23
N GLU A 239 12.22 9.29 -16.18
CA GLU A 239 10.85 9.56 -15.74
C GLU A 239 10.09 10.27 -16.88
N THR A 240 8.90 9.78 -17.20
CA THR A 240 8.02 10.33 -18.23
C THR A 240 6.58 10.35 -17.72
N GLU A 241 5.65 10.91 -18.50
CA GLU A 241 4.23 10.83 -18.15
C GLU A 241 3.70 9.39 -18.11
N LEU A 242 4.36 8.46 -18.85
CA LEU A 242 3.99 7.05 -18.88
C LEU A 242 4.72 6.21 -17.85
N PHE A 243 5.93 6.60 -17.44
CA PHE A 243 6.85 5.75 -16.70
C PHE A 243 7.41 6.44 -15.46
N GLU A 244 7.11 5.89 -14.29
CA GLU A 244 7.69 6.26 -12.99
C GLU A 244 8.42 5.04 -12.40
N LYS A 245 9.76 5.07 -12.37
CA LYS A 245 10.61 3.96 -11.87
C LYS A 245 10.22 3.49 -10.47
N GLY A 246 9.87 4.44 -9.61
CA GLY A 246 9.53 4.17 -8.23
C GLY A 246 8.20 3.44 -8.04
N LYS A 247 7.37 3.34 -9.07
CA LYS A 247 6.05 2.68 -8.99
C LYS A 247 6.02 1.31 -9.68
N GLU A 248 6.90 1.10 -10.67
CA GLU A 248 6.84 -0.09 -11.51
C GLU A 248 7.83 -1.18 -11.07
N LEU A 249 7.48 -2.41 -11.40
CA LEU A 249 8.28 -3.61 -11.17
C LEU A 249 8.43 -4.36 -12.50
N TYR A 250 9.65 -4.68 -12.88
CA TYR A 250 9.89 -5.48 -14.08
C TYR A 250 9.40 -6.92 -13.89
N GLY A 251 8.82 -7.52 -14.93
CA GLY A 251 8.26 -8.87 -14.86
C GLY A 251 6.88 -8.96 -14.21
N TRP A 252 6.27 -7.82 -13.89
CA TRP A 252 4.96 -7.81 -13.20
C TRP A 252 3.83 -8.53 -13.94
N PRO A 253 3.63 -8.39 -15.27
CA PRO A 253 2.57 -9.11 -15.98
C PRO A 253 2.70 -10.63 -15.84
N GLN A 254 3.93 -11.15 -15.97
CA GLN A 254 4.25 -12.58 -15.85
C GLN A 254 4.02 -13.05 -14.40
N ALA A 255 4.59 -12.33 -13.43
CA ALA A 255 4.44 -12.65 -12.01
C ALA A 255 2.98 -12.65 -11.56
N ARG A 256 2.16 -11.69 -12.02
CA ARG A 256 0.72 -11.62 -11.72
C ARG A 256 -0.04 -12.85 -12.20
N GLN A 257 0.33 -13.41 -13.34
CA GLN A 257 -0.27 -14.65 -13.82
C GLN A 257 0.09 -15.83 -12.93
N ALA A 258 1.37 -15.94 -12.54
CA ALA A 258 1.87 -17.00 -11.68
C ALA A 258 1.30 -16.91 -10.24
N LEU A 259 1.03 -15.71 -9.73
CA LEU A 259 0.41 -15.50 -8.41
C LEU A 259 -0.98 -16.12 -8.25
N ARG A 260 -1.69 -16.35 -9.35
CA ARG A 260 -2.99 -17.08 -9.32
C ARG A 260 -2.85 -18.53 -8.85
N GLN A 261 -1.66 -19.11 -9.00
CA GLN A 261 -1.37 -20.51 -8.64
C GLN A 261 -0.49 -20.61 -7.40
N ASN A 262 0.30 -19.58 -7.13
CA ASN A 262 1.31 -19.58 -6.08
C ASN A 262 1.27 -18.24 -5.32
N ASN A 263 0.77 -18.23 -4.08
CA ASN A 263 0.62 -17.02 -3.27
C ASN A 263 1.97 -16.52 -2.70
N GLN A 264 3.01 -16.52 -3.51
CA GLN A 264 4.34 -16.01 -3.16
C GLN A 264 4.91 -15.19 -4.32
N ILE A 265 5.59 -14.08 -4.02
CA ILE A 265 6.35 -13.30 -4.98
C ILE A 265 7.82 -13.22 -4.57
N LEU A 266 8.69 -13.42 -5.55
CA LEU A 266 10.13 -13.25 -5.42
C LEU A 266 10.54 -11.88 -5.95
N VAL A 267 11.26 -11.09 -5.17
CA VAL A 267 11.75 -9.76 -5.54
C VAL A 267 13.26 -9.82 -5.67
N VAL A 268 13.78 -9.50 -6.86
CA VAL A 268 15.21 -9.47 -7.19
C VAL A 268 15.66 -8.07 -7.61
N GLU A 269 16.96 -7.87 -7.91
CA GLU A 269 17.50 -6.55 -8.21
C GLU A 269 17.53 -6.24 -9.71
N GLY A 270 17.67 -7.26 -10.59
CA GLY A 270 17.97 -7.06 -12.00
C GLY A 270 17.01 -7.69 -13.00
N TYR A 271 17.02 -7.14 -14.22
CA TYR A 271 16.23 -7.67 -15.35
C TYR A 271 16.59 -9.11 -15.71
N MET A 272 17.89 -9.40 -15.74
CA MET A 272 18.38 -10.73 -16.12
C MET A 272 18.02 -11.78 -15.08
N ASP A 273 17.98 -11.40 -13.79
CA ASP A 273 17.54 -12.31 -12.74
C ASP A 273 16.11 -12.77 -12.98
N VAL A 274 15.21 -11.82 -13.30
CA VAL A 274 13.81 -12.15 -13.63
C VAL A 274 13.73 -13.10 -14.81
N VAL A 275 14.44 -12.80 -15.91
CA VAL A 275 14.41 -13.61 -17.12
C VAL A 275 14.94 -15.02 -16.87
N SER A 276 16.07 -15.14 -16.16
CA SER A 276 16.71 -16.43 -15.88
C SER A 276 15.93 -17.28 -14.88
N LEU A 277 15.33 -16.65 -13.85
CA LEU A 277 14.52 -17.36 -12.88
C LEU A 277 13.20 -17.84 -13.50
N SER A 278 12.55 -17.01 -14.31
CA SER A 278 11.34 -17.42 -15.04
C SER A 278 11.63 -18.59 -15.97
N GLN A 279 12.74 -18.56 -16.71
CA GLN A 279 13.18 -19.70 -17.54
C GLN A 279 13.41 -20.99 -16.73
N ALA A 280 13.82 -20.86 -15.47
CA ALA A 280 13.97 -21.97 -14.53
C ALA A 280 12.65 -22.45 -13.92
N GLY A 281 11.51 -21.90 -14.36
CA GLY A 281 10.16 -22.24 -13.89
C GLY A 281 9.76 -21.54 -12.58
N ILE A 282 10.31 -20.34 -12.31
CA ILE A 282 9.94 -19.45 -11.20
C ILE A 282 9.40 -18.16 -11.83
N ASP A 283 8.13 -18.20 -12.28
CA ASP A 283 7.48 -17.09 -12.97
C ASP A 283 6.95 -16.00 -12.02
N ASN A 284 6.79 -16.31 -10.72
CA ASN A 284 6.37 -15.38 -9.68
C ASN A 284 7.52 -14.47 -9.22
N VAL A 285 8.31 -13.95 -10.16
CA VAL A 285 9.49 -13.12 -9.88
C VAL A 285 9.37 -11.75 -10.53
N VAL A 286 9.80 -10.71 -9.79
CA VAL A 286 9.85 -9.31 -10.25
C VAL A 286 11.16 -8.66 -9.86
N ALA A 287 11.57 -7.62 -10.57
CA ALA A 287 12.73 -6.82 -10.19
C ALA A 287 12.37 -5.34 -9.96
N THR A 288 13.14 -4.71 -9.06
CA THR A 288 13.21 -3.25 -8.96
C THR A 288 14.01 -2.69 -10.14
N LEU A 289 13.70 -1.43 -10.54
CA LEU A 289 14.24 -0.85 -11.79
C LEU A 289 15.56 -0.10 -11.57
N GLY A 290 16.57 -0.77 -10.98
CA GLY A 290 17.89 -0.18 -10.73
C GLY A 290 17.90 0.88 -9.62
N THR A 291 16.92 0.85 -8.74
CA THR A 291 16.81 1.65 -7.51
C THR A 291 16.49 0.73 -6.34
N ALA A 292 16.76 1.19 -5.11
CA ALA A 292 16.23 0.49 -3.94
C ALA A 292 14.70 0.39 -4.02
N THR A 293 14.13 -0.67 -3.46
CA THR A 293 12.67 -0.81 -3.33
C THR A 293 12.05 0.46 -2.76
N THR A 294 10.95 0.92 -3.34
CA THR A 294 10.22 2.11 -2.89
C THR A 294 8.99 1.75 -2.06
N SER A 295 8.41 2.75 -1.37
CA SER A 295 7.18 2.56 -0.62
C SER A 295 6.00 2.15 -1.50
N ASP A 296 5.93 2.66 -2.74
CA ASP A 296 4.83 2.32 -3.66
C ASP A 296 4.97 0.88 -4.18
N GLN A 297 6.20 0.47 -4.53
CA GLN A 297 6.51 -0.92 -4.88
C GLN A 297 6.21 -1.87 -3.71
N ALA A 298 6.63 -1.52 -2.48
CA ALA A 298 6.36 -2.32 -1.30
C ALA A 298 4.86 -2.46 -1.02
N ARG A 299 4.09 -1.37 -1.08
CA ARG A 299 2.62 -1.42 -0.93
C ARG A 299 1.97 -2.28 -2.01
N ARG A 300 2.44 -2.19 -3.27
CA ARG A 300 1.94 -3.03 -4.37
C ARG A 300 2.19 -4.51 -4.10
N LEU A 301 3.39 -4.88 -3.66
CA LEU A 301 3.74 -6.25 -3.29
C LEU A 301 2.86 -6.76 -2.15
N LEU A 302 2.74 -5.99 -1.06
CA LEU A 302 1.93 -6.35 0.12
C LEU A 302 0.44 -6.53 -0.20
N ARG A 303 -0.11 -5.75 -1.15
CA ARG A 303 -1.50 -5.91 -1.60
C ARG A 303 -1.70 -7.13 -2.50
N SER A 304 -0.66 -7.60 -3.18
CA SER A 304 -0.79 -8.61 -4.23
C SER A 304 -0.62 -10.04 -3.74
N THR A 305 0.05 -10.25 -2.60
CA THR A 305 0.35 -11.57 -2.04
C THR A 305 0.54 -11.49 -0.53
N ASP A 306 0.43 -12.64 0.14
CA ASP A 306 0.75 -12.75 1.56
C ASP A 306 2.21 -13.17 1.80
N GLN A 307 2.88 -13.75 0.79
CA GLN A 307 4.26 -14.21 0.92
C GLN A 307 5.18 -13.42 -0.02
N ILE A 308 6.12 -12.67 0.55
CA ILE A 308 7.11 -11.88 -0.19
C ILE A 308 8.50 -12.36 0.19
N LEU A 309 9.27 -12.78 -0.80
CA LEU A 309 10.66 -13.18 -0.65
C LEU A 309 11.57 -12.18 -1.37
N PHE A 310 12.34 -11.43 -0.61
CA PHE A 310 13.39 -10.56 -1.16
C PHE A 310 14.68 -11.35 -1.33
N ALA A 311 15.22 -11.39 -2.54
CA ALA A 311 16.46 -12.08 -2.87
C ALA A 311 17.53 -11.07 -3.30
N PHE A 312 18.66 -11.11 -2.63
CA PHE A 312 19.75 -10.16 -2.79
C PHE A 312 21.04 -10.87 -3.18
N ASP A 313 21.88 -10.16 -3.92
CA ASP A 313 23.23 -10.61 -4.25
C ASP A 313 24.05 -10.90 -2.98
N GLY A 314 25.01 -11.81 -3.06
CA GLY A 314 25.82 -12.25 -1.92
C GLY A 314 26.84 -11.23 -1.41
N ASP A 315 26.91 -10.04 -2.00
CA ASP A 315 27.89 -9.01 -1.72
C ASP A 315 27.44 -8.01 -0.64
N LYS A 316 28.33 -7.05 -0.31
CA LYS A 316 28.04 -5.98 0.66
C LYS A 316 26.94 -5.01 0.17
N ALA A 317 26.76 -4.85 -1.15
CA ALA A 317 25.75 -3.97 -1.72
C ALA A 317 24.36 -4.61 -1.56
N GLY A 318 24.22 -5.91 -1.83
CA GLY A 318 22.99 -6.67 -1.61
C GLY A 318 22.57 -6.67 -0.13
N ARG A 319 23.52 -6.81 0.80
CA ARG A 319 23.20 -6.69 2.25
C ARG A 319 22.69 -5.31 2.64
N LYS A 320 23.26 -4.22 2.10
CA LYS A 320 22.75 -2.85 2.31
C LYS A 320 21.37 -2.64 1.65
N ALA A 321 21.12 -3.29 0.50
CA ALA A 321 19.82 -3.25 -0.16
C ALA A 321 18.76 -3.96 0.71
N ALA A 322 19.09 -5.10 1.30
CA ALA A 322 18.23 -5.82 2.25
C ALA A 322 17.89 -4.99 3.49
N GLU A 323 18.86 -4.28 4.07
CA GLU A 323 18.62 -3.36 5.20
C GLU A 323 17.66 -2.24 4.82
N ARG A 324 17.83 -1.63 3.64
CA ARG A 324 16.91 -0.60 3.15
C ARG A 324 15.51 -1.15 2.93
N ALA A 325 15.39 -2.34 2.33
CA ALA A 325 14.12 -3.03 2.17
C ALA A 325 13.45 -3.33 3.52
N LEU A 326 14.23 -3.80 4.51
CA LEU A 326 13.75 -4.03 5.87
C LEU A 326 13.14 -2.76 6.48
N HIS A 327 13.89 -1.65 6.50
CA HIS A 327 13.42 -0.38 7.07
C HIS A 327 12.18 0.17 6.36
N LEU A 328 12.06 -0.09 5.06
CA LEU A 328 10.89 0.31 4.28
C LEU A 328 9.66 -0.55 4.59
N ILE A 329 9.85 -1.85 4.79
CA ILE A 329 8.75 -2.82 4.99
C ILE A 329 8.19 -2.74 6.41
N LEU A 330 9.03 -2.53 7.43
CA LEU A 330 8.60 -2.54 8.83
C LEU A 330 7.41 -1.63 9.14
N PRO A 331 7.37 -0.35 8.69
CA PRO A 331 6.21 0.52 8.89
C PRO A 331 4.99 0.16 8.05
N LEU A 332 5.15 -0.67 7.02
CA LEU A 332 4.10 -1.11 6.11
C LEU A 332 3.62 -2.53 6.41
N PHE A 333 4.25 -3.22 7.36
CA PHE A 333 3.95 -4.61 7.68
C PHE A 333 2.52 -4.75 8.22
N GLU A 334 1.77 -5.68 7.64
CA GLU A 334 0.42 -6.06 8.06
C GLU A 334 0.43 -7.47 8.62
N GLU A 335 -0.44 -7.73 9.60
CA GLU A 335 -0.59 -9.07 10.19
C GLU A 335 -1.12 -10.07 9.15
N GLY A 336 -0.54 -11.28 9.16
CA GLY A 336 -0.84 -12.31 8.15
C GLY A 336 0.11 -12.31 6.96
N LYS A 337 1.02 -11.32 6.84
CA LYS A 337 2.05 -11.31 5.80
C LYS A 337 3.30 -12.08 6.23
N GLU A 338 3.84 -12.88 5.32
CA GLU A 338 5.10 -13.60 5.48
C GLU A 338 6.16 -12.95 4.59
N ILE A 339 7.16 -12.35 5.23
CA ILE A 339 8.26 -11.68 4.53
C ILE A 339 9.55 -12.39 4.88
N SER A 340 10.34 -12.72 3.88
CA SER A 340 11.60 -13.43 4.03
C SER A 340 12.71 -12.79 3.19
N PHE A 341 13.96 -13.02 3.61
CA PHE A 341 15.15 -12.50 2.97
C PHE A 341 16.08 -13.65 2.58
N LEU A 342 16.50 -13.65 1.34
CA LEU A 342 17.42 -14.64 0.77
C LEU A 342 18.70 -13.94 0.33
N PHE A 343 19.84 -14.53 0.67
CA PHE A 343 21.15 -14.08 0.22
C PHE A 343 21.83 -15.19 -0.57
N PHE A 344 22.31 -14.85 -1.75
CA PHE A 344 23.13 -15.77 -2.54
C PHE A 344 24.54 -15.86 -1.99
N PRO A 345 25.35 -16.87 -2.39
CA PRO A 345 26.76 -16.95 -2.04
C PRO A 345 27.53 -15.70 -2.49
N GLU A 346 28.67 -15.41 -1.85
CA GLU A 346 29.52 -14.28 -2.22
C GLU A 346 29.99 -14.38 -3.68
N GLY A 347 29.77 -13.32 -4.45
CA GLY A 347 30.10 -13.26 -5.88
C GLY A 347 29.04 -13.86 -6.82
N GLU A 348 27.93 -14.36 -6.29
CA GLU A 348 26.82 -14.87 -7.08
C GLU A 348 25.58 -13.96 -6.96
N ASP A 349 24.86 -13.84 -8.07
CA ASP A 349 23.53 -13.26 -8.20
C ASP A 349 22.51 -14.35 -8.58
N PRO A 350 21.19 -14.08 -8.55
CA PRO A 350 20.18 -15.08 -8.92
C PRO A 350 20.39 -15.69 -10.31
N ASP A 351 20.78 -14.87 -11.31
CA ASP A 351 21.07 -15.31 -12.69
C ASP A 351 22.24 -16.28 -12.75
N SER A 352 23.39 -15.94 -12.14
CA SER A 352 24.57 -16.77 -12.11
C SER A 352 24.33 -18.06 -11.33
N PHE A 353 23.66 -17.98 -10.20
CA PHE A 353 23.36 -19.14 -9.37
C PHE A 353 22.51 -20.17 -10.11
N VAL A 354 21.42 -19.75 -10.74
CA VAL A 354 20.55 -20.71 -11.46
C VAL A 354 21.25 -21.33 -12.67
N ARG A 355 22.09 -20.57 -13.36
CA ARG A 355 22.86 -21.08 -14.50
C ARG A 355 23.92 -22.10 -14.09
N GLN A 356 24.56 -21.93 -12.93
CA GLN A 356 25.63 -22.81 -12.46
C GLN A 356 25.09 -24.04 -11.75
N HIS A 357 24.05 -23.88 -10.90
CA HIS A 357 23.58 -24.93 -10.00
C HIS A 357 22.23 -25.53 -10.40
N GLY A 358 21.54 -24.92 -11.35
CA GLY A 358 20.28 -25.39 -11.90
C GLY A 358 19.04 -25.08 -11.04
N PRO A 359 17.84 -25.33 -11.59
CA PRO A 359 16.57 -24.97 -10.94
C PRO A 359 16.29 -25.69 -9.61
N ALA A 360 16.77 -26.93 -9.46
CA ALA A 360 16.57 -27.70 -8.24
C ALA A 360 17.35 -27.10 -7.04
N ALA A 361 18.60 -26.69 -7.27
CA ALA A 361 19.42 -26.02 -6.27
C ALA A 361 18.83 -24.65 -5.89
N LEU A 362 18.30 -23.91 -6.86
CA LEU A 362 17.62 -22.65 -6.63
C LEU A 362 16.39 -22.82 -5.73
N ARG A 363 15.52 -23.82 -5.99
CA ARG A 363 14.38 -24.11 -5.12
C ARG A 363 14.80 -24.49 -3.71
N ALA A 364 15.84 -25.30 -3.57
CA ALA A 364 16.41 -25.63 -2.26
C ALA A 364 16.96 -24.38 -1.55
N LYS A 365 17.60 -23.48 -2.29
CA LYS A 365 18.10 -22.19 -1.76
C LYS A 365 16.97 -21.28 -1.29
N ILE A 366 15.89 -21.16 -2.06
CA ILE A 366 14.67 -20.40 -1.70
C ILE A 366 14.10 -20.92 -0.37
N ALA A 367 14.10 -22.22 -0.14
CA ALA A 367 13.62 -22.82 1.11
C ALA A 367 14.48 -22.46 2.35
N THR A 368 15.70 -21.93 2.15
CA THR A 368 16.57 -21.45 3.25
C THR A 368 16.41 -19.97 3.56
N ALA A 369 15.43 -19.30 2.99
CA ALA A 369 15.21 -17.88 3.22
C ALA A 369 14.95 -17.56 4.69
N LEU A 370 15.54 -16.47 5.16
CA LEU A 370 15.40 -16.00 6.54
C LEU A 370 14.08 -15.27 6.74
N PRO A 371 13.20 -15.71 7.64
CA PRO A 371 12.02 -14.93 8.02
C PRO A 371 12.41 -13.53 8.51
N LEU A 372 11.50 -12.57 8.33
CA LEU A 372 11.66 -11.16 8.73
C LEU A 372 12.21 -11.02 10.16
N SER A 373 11.63 -11.75 11.11
CA SER A 373 12.05 -11.69 12.52
C SER A 373 13.48 -12.16 12.74
N ASN A 374 13.90 -13.22 12.02
CA ASN A 374 15.25 -13.75 12.10
C ASN A 374 16.26 -12.78 11.47
N PHE A 375 15.92 -12.16 10.33
CA PHE A 375 16.77 -11.16 9.70
C PHE A 375 16.91 -9.90 10.57
N VAL A 376 15.84 -9.45 11.23
CA VAL A 376 15.90 -8.35 12.21
C VAL A 376 16.88 -8.71 13.34
N MET A 377 16.79 -9.92 13.91
CA MET A 377 17.68 -10.33 14.98
C MET A 377 19.13 -10.47 14.50
N GLU A 378 19.36 -11.08 13.32
CA GLU A 378 20.70 -11.14 12.71
C GLU A 378 21.32 -9.75 12.59
N ARG A 379 20.53 -8.78 12.10
CA ARG A 379 20.98 -7.39 11.91
C ARG A 379 21.30 -6.69 13.24
N LEU A 380 20.44 -6.85 14.24
CA LEU A 380 20.62 -6.22 15.55
C LEU A 380 21.80 -6.80 16.33
N THR A 381 22.14 -8.08 16.10
CA THR A 381 23.20 -8.78 16.84
C THR A 381 24.54 -8.81 16.11
N GLN A 382 24.57 -8.35 14.85
CA GLN A 382 25.75 -8.41 14.01
C GLN A 382 26.95 -7.66 14.63
N GLY A 383 28.05 -8.37 14.85
CA GLY A 383 29.28 -7.82 15.44
C GLY A 383 29.17 -7.51 16.93
N LEU A 384 28.07 -7.85 17.60
CA LEU A 384 27.88 -7.65 19.03
C LEU A 384 28.22 -8.92 19.82
N ILE A 385 28.93 -8.74 20.93
CA ILE A 385 29.24 -9.79 21.89
C ILE A 385 28.26 -9.64 23.06
N ARG A 386 27.37 -10.62 23.23
CA ARG A 386 26.27 -10.56 24.21
C ARG A 386 26.75 -10.34 25.66
N SER A 387 27.90 -10.88 26.04
CA SER A 387 28.43 -10.76 27.39
C SER A 387 29.03 -9.37 27.71
N GLN A 388 29.13 -8.47 26.72
CA GLN A 388 29.70 -7.13 26.93
C GLN A 388 28.56 -6.10 27.15
N PRO A 389 28.55 -5.38 28.31
CA PRO A 389 27.50 -4.42 28.64
C PRO A 389 27.37 -3.30 27.60
N GLU A 390 28.49 -2.83 27.02
CA GLU A 390 28.50 -1.79 25.98
C GLU A 390 27.77 -2.27 24.73
N HIS A 391 27.96 -3.53 24.34
CA HIS A 391 27.28 -4.14 23.19
C HIS A 391 25.79 -4.38 23.48
N GLN A 392 25.42 -4.72 24.71
CA GLN A 392 24.02 -4.78 25.13
C GLN A 392 23.36 -3.40 25.05
N GLY A 393 24.08 -2.34 25.47
CA GLY A 393 23.61 -0.95 25.35
C GLY A 393 23.43 -0.51 23.88
N GLN A 394 24.36 -0.91 23.00
CA GLN A 394 24.25 -0.67 21.57
C GLN A 394 23.04 -1.40 20.95
N PHE A 395 22.86 -2.66 21.30
CA PHE A 395 21.69 -3.44 20.90
C PHE A 395 20.38 -2.79 21.33
N LEU A 396 20.25 -2.38 22.58
CA LEU A 396 19.04 -1.74 23.12
C LEU A 396 18.71 -0.42 22.38
N ARG A 397 19.73 0.37 22.02
CA ARG A 397 19.54 1.59 21.24
C ARG A 397 18.97 1.27 19.86
N GLN A 398 19.61 0.35 19.11
CA GLN A 398 19.16 -0.06 17.78
C GLN A 398 17.77 -0.73 17.82
N ALA A 399 17.51 -1.56 18.83
CA ALA A 399 16.21 -2.19 19.04
C ALA A 399 15.11 -1.14 19.28
N ARG A 400 15.39 -0.10 20.08
CA ARG A 400 14.42 1.00 20.31
C ARG A 400 14.09 1.72 19.01
N GLU A 401 15.09 2.12 18.22
CA GLU A 401 14.91 2.79 16.94
C GLU A 401 14.04 1.95 16.00
N LEU A 402 14.33 0.65 15.87
CA LEU A 402 13.57 -0.26 15.03
C LEU A 402 12.12 -0.44 15.51
N LEU A 403 11.92 -0.63 16.81
CA LEU A 403 10.58 -0.85 17.38
C LEU A 403 9.66 0.38 17.24
N THR A 404 10.22 1.60 17.17
CA THR A 404 9.42 2.82 16.94
C THR A 404 8.86 2.91 15.52
N THR A 405 9.44 2.21 14.55
CA THR A 405 8.96 2.19 13.17
C THR A 405 7.84 1.18 12.92
N LEU A 406 7.63 0.24 13.85
CA LEU A 406 6.66 -0.84 13.70
C LEU A 406 5.23 -0.36 13.92
N THR A 407 4.34 -0.70 12.99
CA THR A 407 2.90 -0.46 13.09
C THR A 407 2.14 -1.67 13.62
N SER A 408 2.65 -2.91 13.38
CA SER A 408 2.03 -4.14 13.86
C SER A 408 2.35 -4.42 15.34
N PRO A 409 1.34 -4.41 16.24
CA PRO A 409 1.53 -4.73 17.66
C PRO A 409 2.02 -6.16 17.88
N TRP A 410 1.55 -7.12 17.07
CA TRP A 410 1.95 -8.53 17.17
C TRP A 410 3.40 -8.74 16.79
N LEU A 411 3.86 -8.13 15.68
CA LEU A 411 5.26 -8.21 15.28
C LEU A 411 6.17 -7.55 16.33
N ALA A 412 5.78 -6.38 16.85
CA ALA A 412 6.51 -5.71 17.92
C ALA A 412 6.62 -6.57 19.18
N PHE A 413 5.53 -7.22 19.59
CA PHE A 413 5.51 -8.15 20.72
C PHE A 413 6.43 -9.35 20.48
N SER A 414 6.35 -9.97 19.30
CA SER A 414 7.15 -11.14 18.93
C SER A 414 8.65 -10.80 18.88
N LEU A 415 9.03 -9.67 18.28
CA LEU A 415 10.40 -9.20 18.24
C LEU A 415 10.93 -8.86 19.63
N LYS A 416 10.15 -8.22 20.51
CA LYS A 416 10.54 -7.98 21.91
C LYS A 416 10.84 -9.27 22.66
N ARG A 417 10.08 -10.33 22.42
CA ARG A 417 10.38 -11.64 23.03
C ARG A 417 11.72 -12.20 22.56
N LEU A 418 12.03 -12.12 21.26
CA LEU A 418 13.32 -12.55 20.71
C LEU A 418 14.48 -11.70 21.25
N MET A 419 14.29 -10.38 21.33
CA MET A 419 15.27 -9.44 21.89
C MET A 419 15.54 -9.71 23.37
N ALA A 420 14.50 -9.95 24.17
CA ALA A 420 14.60 -10.28 25.58
C ALA A 420 15.35 -11.63 25.78
N ALA A 421 15.05 -12.62 24.96
CA ALA A 421 15.74 -13.91 24.97
C ALA A 421 17.23 -13.77 24.62
N TRP A 422 17.59 -12.92 23.66
CA TRP A 422 18.98 -12.65 23.33
C TRP A 422 19.75 -11.98 24.48
N LEU A 423 19.10 -11.05 25.21
CA LEU A 423 19.67 -10.37 26.39
C LEU A 423 19.65 -11.24 27.66
N GLU A 424 18.98 -12.38 27.66
CA GLU A 424 18.72 -13.24 28.83
C GLU A 424 17.96 -12.51 29.96
N ILE A 425 17.02 -11.64 29.57
CA ILE A 425 16.14 -10.88 30.50
C ILE A 425 14.68 -11.20 30.23
N THR A 426 13.81 -10.80 31.15
CA THR A 426 12.36 -10.91 30.91
C THR A 426 11.86 -9.82 29.96
N PRO A 427 10.75 -10.04 29.21
CA PRO A 427 10.15 -9.00 28.37
C PRO A 427 9.78 -7.73 29.15
N ASP A 428 9.43 -7.83 30.43
CA ASP A 428 9.11 -6.69 31.28
C ASP A 428 10.37 -5.86 31.61
N GLN A 429 11.49 -6.53 31.89
CA GLN A 429 12.78 -5.85 32.04
C GLN A 429 13.19 -5.15 30.75
N LEU A 430 13.02 -5.82 29.60
CA LEU A 430 13.29 -5.18 28.30
C LEU A 430 12.44 -3.93 28.10
N ASN A 431 11.14 -3.99 28.38
CA ASN A 431 10.25 -2.84 28.28
C ASN A 431 10.69 -1.67 29.16
N SER A 432 11.17 -1.92 30.38
CA SER A 432 11.69 -0.88 31.27
C SER A 432 12.95 -0.21 30.68
N PHE A 433 13.88 -0.97 30.09
CA PHE A 433 15.07 -0.43 29.43
C PHE A 433 14.76 0.32 28.13
N LEU A 434 13.73 -0.09 27.40
CA LEU A 434 13.29 0.60 26.20
C LEU A 434 12.53 1.91 26.48
N GLY A 435 12.19 2.18 27.75
CA GLY A 435 11.42 3.38 28.15
C GLY A 435 9.95 3.33 27.74
N THR A 436 9.46 2.16 27.34
CA THR A 436 8.03 1.91 27.13
C THR A 436 7.47 1.43 28.47
N THR A 437 6.83 2.34 29.23
CA THR A 437 6.04 1.94 30.40
C THR A 437 4.98 0.96 29.92
N ALA A 438 5.15 -0.30 30.30
CA ALA A 438 4.20 -1.35 29.98
C ALA A 438 2.83 -0.98 30.58
N ALA A 439 1.81 -0.96 29.77
CA ALA A 439 0.49 -1.26 30.30
C ALA A 439 0.58 -2.66 30.96
N PRO A 440 0.03 -2.87 32.16
CA PRO A 440 0.23 -4.11 32.91
C PRO A 440 -0.20 -5.31 32.07
N LEU A 441 0.75 -6.21 31.82
CA LEU A 441 0.50 -7.49 31.17
C LEU A 441 -0.47 -8.28 32.05
N VAL A 442 -1.65 -8.52 31.54
CA VAL A 442 -2.55 -9.53 32.09
C VAL A 442 -1.85 -10.87 31.97
N GLN A 443 -1.52 -11.50 33.11
CA GLN A 443 -0.97 -12.83 33.18
C GLN A 443 -1.87 -13.81 32.41
N PRO A 444 -1.31 -14.74 31.59
CA PRO A 444 -2.11 -15.76 30.95
C PRO A 444 -2.79 -16.62 32.02
N PRO A 445 -4.09 -16.85 31.94
CA PRO A 445 -4.78 -17.74 32.88
C PRO A 445 -4.29 -19.17 32.66
N GLN A 446 -4.00 -19.86 33.80
CA GLN A 446 -3.72 -21.30 33.81
C GLN A 446 -4.89 -22.09 33.19
N PRO A 447 -4.63 -23.23 32.54
CA PRO A 447 -5.64 -23.95 31.78
C PRO A 447 -6.72 -24.51 32.69
N ARG A 448 -7.87 -23.89 32.70
CA ARG A 448 -9.13 -24.48 33.17
C ARG A 448 -9.90 -25.02 31.98
N SER A 449 -10.44 -26.21 32.18
CA SER A 449 -11.19 -27.07 31.26
C SER A 449 -12.16 -26.33 30.33
N ARG A 450 -12.24 -26.83 29.08
CA ARG A 450 -13.07 -26.44 27.95
C ARG A 450 -14.51 -26.06 28.36
N SER A 451 -14.84 -24.81 28.15
CA SER A 451 -16.18 -24.39 27.77
C SER A 451 -16.01 -23.42 26.57
N THR A 452 -16.77 -23.70 25.54
CA THR A 452 -16.80 -23.00 24.27
C THR A 452 -17.38 -21.60 24.44
N LEU A 453 -16.53 -20.59 24.71
CA LEU A 453 -16.90 -19.18 24.65
C LEU A 453 -15.92 -18.45 23.73
N ARG A 454 -16.49 -17.71 22.77
CA ARG A 454 -15.77 -16.86 21.81
C ARG A 454 -14.82 -15.90 22.54
N PRO A 455 -13.63 -15.55 21.99
CA PRO A 455 -12.69 -14.63 22.61
C PRO A 455 -13.36 -13.27 22.82
N ARG A 456 -13.37 -12.78 24.04
CA ARG A 456 -13.82 -11.44 24.40
C ARG A 456 -12.81 -10.44 23.81
N GLN A 457 -13.22 -9.70 22.78
CA GLN A 457 -12.47 -8.61 22.18
C GLN A 457 -12.30 -7.46 23.20
N ALA A 458 -11.18 -6.74 23.13
CA ALA A 458 -11.00 -5.51 23.91
C ALA A 458 -12.15 -4.54 23.61
N PRO A 459 -12.66 -3.80 24.62
CA PRO A 459 -13.76 -2.87 24.41
C PRO A 459 -13.35 -1.80 23.39
N SER A 460 -14.23 -1.57 22.39
CA SER A 460 -14.04 -0.49 21.41
C SER A 460 -14.11 0.88 22.10
N SER A 461 -13.39 1.87 21.57
CA SER A 461 -13.49 3.23 22.10
C SER A 461 -14.92 3.78 21.85
N ILE A 462 -15.41 4.64 22.73
CA ILE A 462 -16.73 5.27 22.55
C ILE A 462 -16.79 6.06 21.25
N ALA A 463 -15.67 6.66 20.82
CA ALA A 463 -15.55 7.34 19.54
C ALA A 463 -15.81 6.37 18.36
N HIS A 464 -15.25 5.17 18.39
CA HIS A 464 -15.50 4.15 17.36
C HIS A 464 -16.96 3.70 17.33
N GLN A 465 -17.60 3.51 18.50
CA GLN A 465 -19.02 3.15 18.58
C GLN A 465 -19.93 4.24 18.00
N LEU A 466 -19.68 5.51 18.37
CA LEU A 466 -20.43 6.65 17.82
C LEU A 466 -20.21 6.81 16.32
N THR A 467 -18.97 6.67 15.84
CA THR A 467 -18.65 6.68 14.41
C THR A 467 -19.40 5.55 13.68
N ALA A 468 -19.44 4.34 14.24
CA ALA A 468 -20.19 3.23 13.67
C ALA A 468 -21.70 3.50 13.59
N CYS A 469 -22.29 4.09 14.62
CA CYS A 469 -23.70 4.49 14.59
C CYS A 469 -23.98 5.51 13.48
N LEU A 470 -23.10 6.49 13.27
CA LEU A 470 -23.25 7.49 12.21
C LEU A 470 -23.02 6.90 10.80
N LEU A 471 -22.20 5.87 10.67
CA LEU A 471 -22.02 5.15 9.39
C LEU A 471 -23.20 4.22 9.08
N VAL A 472 -23.85 3.65 10.10
CA VAL A 472 -25.05 2.82 9.95
C VAL A 472 -26.27 3.68 9.62
N GLU A 473 -26.44 4.79 10.34
CA GLU A 473 -27.55 5.71 10.18
C GLU A 473 -27.06 7.18 10.24
N PRO A 474 -26.70 7.76 9.10
CA PRO A 474 -26.16 9.12 9.02
C PRO A 474 -27.11 10.21 9.53
N ALA A 475 -28.45 9.98 9.48
CA ALA A 475 -29.45 10.93 9.96
C ALA A 475 -29.32 11.23 11.48
N LEU A 476 -28.69 10.36 12.25
CA LEU A 476 -28.44 10.57 13.67
C LEU A 476 -27.63 11.85 13.93
N ALA A 477 -26.73 12.23 13.01
CA ALA A 477 -25.91 13.43 13.14
C ALA A 477 -26.74 14.73 13.14
N GLN A 478 -27.90 14.72 12.48
CA GLN A 478 -28.82 15.87 12.39
C GLN A 478 -29.81 15.91 13.56
N GLN A 479 -30.14 14.73 14.14
CA GLN A 479 -31.12 14.63 15.23
C GLN A 479 -30.52 14.98 16.59
N VAL A 480 -29.32 14.48 16.89
CA VAL A 480 -28.62 14.68 18.18
C VAL A 480 -27.16 14.94 17.88
N GLY A 481 -26.77 16.20 17.84
CA GLY A 481 -25.41 16.59 17.45
C GLY A 481 -24.35 16.26 18.50
N ILE A 482 -23.19 15.82 18.04
CA ILE A 482 -21.95 15.83 18.83
C ILE A 482 -21.57 17.31 18.99
N PRO A 483 -21.31 17.81 20.23
CA PRO A 483 -20.88 19.18 20.45
C PRO A 483 -19.60 19.47 19.65
N GLU A 484 -19.53 20.66 19.04
CA GLU A 484 -18.28 21.09 18.41
C GLU A 484 -17.21 21.29 19.49
N PRO A 485 -15.99 20.82 19.30
CA PRO A 485 -14.92 21.06 20.24
C PRO A 485 -14.62 22.58 20.26
N GLU A 486 -14.59 23.18 21.43
CA GLU A 486 -14.22 24.60 21.61
C GLU A 486 -12.79 24.90 21.11
N THR A 487 -11.97 23.86 20.91
CA THR A 487 -10.65 23.93 20.28
C THR A 487 -10.49 22.81 19.25
N GLN A 488 -10.13 23.15 18.01
CA GLN A 488 -10.01 22.26 16.84
C GLN A 488 -8.93 21.16 16.94
N THR A 489 -8.33 20.91 18.09
CA THR A 489 -7.17 20.01 18.26
C THR A 489 -7.38 19.00 19.38
N SER A 490 -8.19 17.96 19.13
CA SER A 490 -8.06 16.74 19.93
C SER A 490 -6.81 15.96 19.53
N PRO A 491 -5.97 15.52 20.49
CA PRO A 491 -4.77 14.73 20.18
C PRO A 491 -5.09 13.31 19.70
N LEU A 492 -6.32 12.81 19.90
CA LEU A 492 -6.72 11.44 19.55
C LEU A 492 -7.32 11.38 18.15
N PRO A 493 -6.75 10.58 17.22
CA PRO A 493 -7.22 10.47 15.83
C PRO A 493 -8.69 10.06 15.71
N GLU A 494 -9.16 9.11 16.56
CA GLU A 494 -10.53 8.62 16.55
C GLU A 494 -11.55 9.70 16.95
N VAL A 495 -11.15 10.64 17.78
CA VAL A 495 -11.97 11.78 18.19
C VAL A 495 -12.12 12.78 17.05
N ARG A 496 -11.01 13.09 16.37
CA ARG A 496 -11.03 13.95 15.19
C ARG A 496 -11.91 13.40 14.08
N ALA A 497 -11.75 12.09 13.78
CA ALA A 497 -12.55 11.42 12.77
C ALA A 497 -14.05 11.46 13.08
N LEU A 498 -14.45 11.24 14.35
CA LEU A 498 -15.83 11.34 14.78
C LEU A 498 -16.38 12.77 14.59
N HIS A 499 -15.62 13.80 14.98
CA HIS A 499 -16.03 15.20 14.81
C HIS A 499 -16.12 15.60 13.33
N HIS A 500 -15.15 15.22 12.48
CA HIS A 500 -15.18 15.50 11.06
C HIS A 500 -16.36 14.81 10.37
N LEU A 501 -16.63 13.54 10.69
CA LEU A 501 -17.78 12.81 10.16
C LEU A 501 -19.10 13.47 10.61
N ALA A 502 -19.24 13.79 11.90
CA ALA A 502 -20.45 14.41 12.42
C ALA A 502 -20.68 15.81 11.83
N SER A 503 -19.62 16.61 11.67
CA SER A 503 -19.68 17.93 11.03
C SER A 503 -20.08 17.82 9.55
N TYR A 504 -19.46 16.90 8.80
CA TYR A 504 -19.81 16.63 7.42
C TYR A 504 -21.28 16.28 7.27
N LEU A 505 -21.78 15.29 8.02
CA LEU A 505 -23.17 14.81 7.92
C LEU A 505 -24.21 15.85 8.31
N ARG A 506 -23.89 16.76 9.25
CA ARG A 506 -24.81 17.79 9.74
C ARG A 506 -25.19 18.80 8.68
N HIS A 507 -24.31 19.08 7.73
CA HIS A 507 -24.49 20.11 6.71
C HIS A 507 -24.93 19.53 5.35
N GLN A 508 -25.23 18.23 5.25
CA GLN A 508 -25.63 17.59 4.00
C GLN A 508 -27.17 17.54 3.86
N ASP A 509 -27.66 17.96 2.70
CA ASP A 509 -29.05 17.81 2.27
C ASP A 509 -29.08 17.51 0.75
N PRO A 510 -29.48 16.33 0.31
CA PRO A 510 -29.95 15.18 1.08
C PRO A 510 -28.83 14.48 1.89
N ILE A 511 -29.23 13.71 2.90
CA ILE A 511 -28.30 12.94 3.74
C ILE A 511 -27.58 11.91 2.87
N PRO A 512 -26.23 11.87 2.87
CA PRO A 512 -25.45 10.97 2.02
C PRO A 512 -25.55 9.51 2.51
N ASN A 513 -25.57 8.57 1.59
CA ASN A 513 -25.46 7.14 1.92
C ASN A 513 -24.02 6.76 2.29
N LEU A 514 -23.82 5.52 2.76
CA LEU A 514 -22.50 5.03 3.17
C LEU A 514 -21.46 5.11 2.04
N SER A 515 -21.86 4.82 0.80
CA SER A 515 -20.98 4.89 -0.39
C SER A 515 -20.41 6.31 -0.59
N HIS A 516 -21.24 7.33 -0.42
CA HIS A 516 -20.85 8.73 -0.53
C HIS A 516 -19.94 9.19 0.63
N ILE A 517 -20.24 8.74 1.86
CA ILE A 517 -19.42 9.04 3.03
C ILE A 517 -17.99 8.49 2.83
N LEU A 518 -17.86 7.23 2.40
CA LEU A 518 -16.57 6.61 2.16
C LEU A 518 -15.76 7.32 1.09
N GLU A 519 -16.43 7.78 0.05
CA GLU A 519 -15.76 8.51 -1.02
C GLU A 519 -15.32 9.91 -0.58
N HIS A 520 -16.13 10.59 0.25
CA HIS A 520 -15.76 11.91 0.78
C HIS A 520 -14.47 11.84 1.62
N PHE A 521 -14.31 10.81 2.44
CA PHE A 521 -13.13 10.63 3.30
C PHE A 521 -11.96 9.89 2.63
N ARG A 522 -12.09 9.51 1.35
CA ARG A 522 -11.01 8.88 0.58
C ARG A 522 -9.78 9.80 0.51
N ALA A 523 -8.60 9.24 0.76
CA ALA A 523 -7.31 9.93 0.79
C ALA A 523 -7.18 11.04 1.87
N GLN A 524 -8.12 11.12 2.83
CA GLN A 524 -7.99 11.95 4.03
C GLN A 524 -7.37 11.15 5.19
N ASP A 525 -6.92 11.84 6.22
CA ASP A 525 -6.29 11.21 7.40
C ASP A 525 -7.25 10.27 8.13
N GLU A 526 -8.55 10.50 8.03
CA GLU A 526 -9.64 9.74 8.64
C GLU A 526 -9.98 8.42 7.92
N GLU A 527 -9.59 8.26 6.66
CA GLU A 527 -9.93 7.09 5.83
C GLU A 527 -9.63 5.77 6.54
N LYS A 528 -8.40 5.61 7.03
CA LYS A 528 -7.96 4.37 7.69
C LYS A 528 -8.75 4.05 8.95
N LEU A 529 -9.17 5.08 9.67
CA LEU A 529 -9.92 4.93 10.90
C LEU A 529 -11.38 4.56 10.62
N ILE A 530 -12.00 5.20 9.63
CA ILE A 530 -13.34 4.85 9.15
C ILE A 530 -13.35 3.39 8.64
N GLU A 531 -12.34 2.97 7.87
CA GLU A 531 -12.18 1.56 7.46
C GLU A 531 -12.05 0.60 8.64
N ALA A 532 -11.30 0.97 9.68
CA ALA A 532 -11.17 0.14 10.88
C ALA A 532 -12.51 -0.02 11.61
N VAL A 533 -13.30 1.05 11.72
CA VAL A 533 -14.65 1.03 12.30
C VAL A 533 -15.60 0.19 11.46
N LEU A 534 -15.53 0.28 10.13
CA LEU A 534 -16.32 -0.56 9.22
C LEU A 534 -16.05 -2.06 9.41
N LYS A 535 -14.79 -2.42 9.56
CA LYS A 535 -14.37 -3.82 9.70
C LYS A 535 -14.77 -4.45 11.03
N ARG A 536 -15.10 -3.66 12.02
CA ARG A 536 -15.31 -4.13 13.39
C ARG A 536 -16.66 -3.73 13.98
N GLU A 537 -16.85 -2.45 14.26
CA GLU A 537 -18.01 -1.95 15.01
C GLU A 537 -19.26 -1.85 14.13
N PHE A 538 -19.11 -1.36 12.89
CA PHE A 538 -20.21 -1.23 11.94
C PHE A 538 -20.93 -2.55 11.68
N LEU A 539 -20.17 -3.65 11.50
CA LEU A 539 -20.75 -4.98 11.26
C LEU A 539 -21.60 -5.50 12.43
N THR A 540 -21.31 -5.05 13.64
CA THR A 540 -22.08 -5.42 14.82
C THR A 540 -23.41 -4.66 14.92
N LEU A 541 -23.45 -3.45 14.35
CA LEU A 541 -24.59 -2.52 14.46
C LEU A 541 -25.45 -2.45 13.20
N GLN A 542 -24.98 -2.93 12.05
CA GLN A 542 -25.64 -2.75 10.76
C GLN A 542 -27.06 -3.32 10.66
N ASP A 543 -27.35 -4.38 11.41
CA ASP A 543 -28.64 -5.07 11.44
C ASP A 543 -29.47 -4.69 12.69
N THR A 544 -29.00 -3.69 13.49
CA THR A 544 -29.69 -3.20 14.68
C THR A 544 -30.91 -2.36 14.27
N PRO A 545 -32.11 -2.61 14.84
CA PRO A 545 -33.29 -1.78 14.59
C PRO A 545 -33.04 -0.31 14.94
N MET A 546 -33.65 0.60 14.18
CA MET A 546 -33.43 2.05 14.31
C MET A 546 -33.69 2.55 15.74
N GLU A 547 -34.73 2.05 16.40
CA GLU A 547 -35.08 2.44 17.78
C GLU A 547 -33.99 2.08 18.78
N GLU A 548 -33.39 0.89 18.64
CA GLU A 548 -32.27 0.44 19.49
C GLU A 548 -30.98 1.20 19.15
N LEU A 549 -30.74 1.49 17.88
CA LEU A 549 -29.56 2.22 17.43
C LEU A 549 -29.56 3.66 18.01
N VAL A 550 -30.70 4.33 18.03
CA VAL A 550 -30.89 5.65 18.67
C VAL A 550 -30.52 5.61 20.15
N VAL A 551 -30.96 4.56 20.87
CA VAL A 551 -30.62 4.39 22.29
C VAL A 551 -29.12 4.19 22.48
N VAL A 552 -28.50 3.32 21.66
CA VAL A 552 -27.04 3.09 21.69
C VAL A 552 -26.28 4.37 21.43
N TYR A 553 -26.70 5.15 20.45
CA TYR A 553 -26.09 6.43 20.09
C TYR A 553 -26.21 7.47 21.22
N GLN A 554 -27.41 7.64 21.80
CA GLN A 554 -27.65 8.58 22.90
C GLN A 554 -26.87 8.20 24.17
N ASP A 555 -26.81 6.90 24.51
CA ASP A 555 -26.04 6.43 25.68
C ASP A 555 -24.53 6.62 25.43
N GLY A 556 -24.06 6.35 24.21
CA GLY A 556 -22.70 6.66 23.78
C GLY A 556 -22.36 8.14 23.93
N LEU A 557 -23.26 9.06 23.52
CA LEU A 557 -23.07 10.50 23.64
C LEU A 557 -22.98 10.96 25.12
N LYS A 558 -23.83 10.42 25.99
CA LYS A 558 -23.77 10.73 27.44
C LYS A 558 -22.42 10.32 28.02
N ARG A 559 -21.95 9.11 27.71
CA ARG A 559 -20.63 8.62 28.13
C ARG A 559 -19.49 9.44 27.56
N TRP A 560 -19.60 9.82 26.30
CA TRP A 560 -18.64 10.70 25.63
C TRP A 560 -18.50 12.05 26.34
N GLN A 561 -19.60 12.74 26.55
CA GLN A 561 -19.63 14.03 27.27
C GLN A 561 -19.06 13.92 28.70
N SER A 562 -19.32 12.81 29.38
CA SER A 562 -18.74 12.57 30.72
C SER A 562 -17.21 12.43 30.66
N LEU A 563 -16.67 11.72 29.64
CA LEU A 563 -15.23 11.56 29.47
C LEU A 563 -14.54 12.89 29.09
N GLU A 564 -15.13 13.67 28.19
CA GLU A 564 -14.59 14.99 27.82
C GLU A 564 -14.52 15.93 29.06
N ARG A 565 -15.57 15.99 29.85
CA ARG A 565 -15.58 16.76 31.12
C ARG A 565 -14.48 16.29 32.08
N GLN A 566 -14.28 14.97 32.20
CA GLN A 566 -13.22 14.44 33.07
C GLN A 566 -11.83 14.80 32.55
N GLN A 567 -11.63 14.79 31.23
CA GLN A 567 -10.35 15.13 30.60
C GLN A 567 -10.06 16.62 30.73
N GLU A 568 -11.06 17.48 30.50
CA GLU A 568 -10.97 18.93 30.70
C GLU A 568 -10.62 19.27 32.17
N ALA A 569 -11.29 18.63 33.12
CA ALA A 569 -10.98 18.81 34.56
C ALA A 569 -9.53 18.41 34.89
N ARG A 570 -9.01 17.29 34.28
CA ARG A 570 -7.61 16.87 34.46
C ARG A 570 -6.63 17.91 33.90
N VAL A 571 -6.91 18.44 32.71
CA VAL A 571 -6.06 19.46 32.08
C VAL A 571 -6.01 20.73 32.93
N LEU A 572 -7.17 21.20 33.41
CA LEU A 572 -7.23 22.36 34.30
C LEU A 572 -6.52 22.13 35.64
N LEU A 573 -6.59 20.92 36.19
CA LEU A 573 -5.84 20.56 37.41
C LEU A 573 -4.32 20.51 37.15
N GLN A 574 -3.88 20.04 36.01
CA GLN A 574 -2.44 20.07 35.62
C GLN A 574 -1.96 21.51 35.41
N LEU A 575 -2.75 22.34 34.74
CA LEU A 575 -2.45 23.76 34.58
C LEU A 575 -2.34 24.48 35.93
N ALA A 576 -3.21 24.15 36.89
CA ALA A 576 -3.18 24.69 38.25
C ALA A 576 -1.89 24.35 39.03
N GLN A 577 -1.20 23.24 38.65
CA GLN A 577 0.11 22.88 39.23
C GLN A 577 1.27 23.69 38.61
N SER A 578 1.11 24.16 37.38
CA SER A 578 2.15 24.89 36.64
C SER A 578 2.02 26.42 36.74
N ARG A 579 0.79 26.94 36.90
CA ARG A 579 0.49 28.38 37.05
C ARG A 579 -0.85 28.59 37.76
N PRO A 580 -1.08 29.79 38.37
CA PRO A 580 -2.41 30.14 38.87
C PRO A 580 -3.45 30.16 37.75
N LEU A 581 -4.61 29.52 37.99
CA LEU A 581 -5.73 29.57 37.06
C LEU A 581 -6.33 30.97 37.02
N ASN A 582 -6.75 31.42 35.83
CA ASN A 582 -7.54 32.64 35.68
C ASN A 582 -8.97 32.45 36.20
N GLN A 583 -9.78 33.53 36.27
CA GLN A 583 -11.11 33.47 36.84
C GLN A 583 -12.05 32.52 36.09
N GLN A 584 -12.02 32.53 34.77
CA GLN A 584 -12.84 31.65 33.93
C GLN A 584 -12.44 30.18 34.08
N GLU A 585 -11.15 29.87 34.14
CA GLU A 585 -10.63 28.52 34.38
C GLU A 585 -11.05 27.98 35.75
N LYS A 586 -11.05 28.82 36.78
CA LYS A 586 -11.52 28.45 38.15
C LYS A 586 -13.01 28.14 38.16
N GLU A 587 -13.83 29.01 37.57
CA GLU A 587 -15.27 28.81 37.45
C GLU A 587 -15.60 27.55 36.67
N ARG A 588 -14.88 27.31 35.57
CA ARG A 588 -15.05 26.12 34.76
C ARG A 588 -14.67 24.84 35.53
N LEU A 589 -13.54 24.83 36.23
CA LEU A 589 -13.14 23.69 37.06
C LEU A 589 -14.14 23.43 38.20
N GLN A 590 -14.65 24.47 38.84
CA GLN A 590 -15.66 24.34 39.86
C GLN A 590 -16.96 23.75 39.31
N TRP A 591 -17.41 24.21 38.15
CA TRP A 591 -18.58 23.66 37.46
C TRP A 591 -18.41 22.18 37.10
N LEU A 592 -17.23 21.79 36.53
CA LEU A 592 -16.89 20.41 36.20
C LEU A 592 -16.87 19.49 37.43
N THR A 593 -16.42 20.02 38.60
CA THR A 593 -16.34 19.28 39.86
C THR A 593 -17.72 19.08 40.47
N LEU A 594 -18.58 20.09 40.48
CA LEU A 594 -19.94 20.02 41.01
C LEU A 594 -20.83 19.07 40.20
N ASN A 595 -20.73 19.09 38.87
CA ASN A 595 -21.49 18.18 37.98
C ASN A 595 -20.98 16.72 37.95
N ARG A 596 -19.82 16.45 38.55
CA ARG A 596 -19.34 15.08 38.79
C ARG A 596 -20.04 14.38 39.95
N LEU A 597 -20.58 15.15 40.92
CA LEU A 597 -21.29 14.64 42.11
C LEU A 597 -22.80 14.43 41.87
N ALA A 598 -23.32 14.90 40.72
CA ALA A 598 -24.75 14.83 40.40
C ALA A 598 -25.11 13.64 39.44
N GLN A 599 -24.18 12.80 39.09
CA GLN A 599 -24.34 11.55 38.33
C GLN A 599 -23.85 10.35 39.16
#